data_4a89669b6c8328c10777127c9d446512
#
_entry.id   4a89669b6c8328c10777127c9d446512
#
_cell.length_a   1.000
_cell.length_b   1.000
_cell.length_c   1.000
_cell.angle_alpha   90.00
_cell.angle_beta   90.00
_cell.angle_gamma   90.00
#
_symmetry.space_group_name_H-M   'P 1'
#
loop_
_entity.id
_entity.type
_entity.pdbx_description
1 polymer ?
#
loop_
_entity_poly.entity_id
_entity_poly.type
_entity_poly.pdbx_seq_one_letter_code
_entity_poly.pdbx_strand_id
1 'polypeptide(L)'
;MRTRTLTQTIEFKARPRAVYELLMDSRRHGALSGTRARISGRAGGAFSAWGGHLTGYNLVLQPGRKIVQAWRATGWWPNHYSIVIFDIRPARRGTRLKFTQIGIPPNRYSGHYRGWIETYWTPMREILETGKVSALTRARVRADRARIRSGHFRRKLSRDS
;
A
#
# COMPACT_ATOMS: atom_id res chain seq x y z
N MET A 1 -0.24 22.17 -10.28
CA MET A 1 0.47 21.31 -9.30
C MET A 1 1.05 20.13 -10.05
N ARG A 2 2.37 19.96 -9.98
CA ARG A 2 3.03 18.79 -10.60
C ARG A 2 2.98 17.60 -9.64
N THR A 3 2.66 16.44 -10.18
CA THR A 3 2.71 15.17 -9.48
C THR A 3 3.54 14.16 -10.28
N ARG A 4 3.84 13.02 -9.67
CA ARG A 4 4.58 11.94 -10.33
C ARG A 4 3.76 10.66 -10.33
N THR A 5 4.01 9.83 -11.31
CA THR A 5 3.43 8.49 -11.44
C THR A 5 4.50 7.43 -11.18
N LEU A 6 4.14 6.43 -10.39
CA LEU A 6 4.98 5.29 -10.05
C LEU A 6 4.35 4.03 -10.65
N THR A 7 5.18 3.18 -11.23
CA THR A 7 4.75 1.87 -11.72
C THR A 7 5.74 0.80 -11.26
N GLN A 8 5.22 -0.29 -10.71
CA GLN A 8 6.02 -1.46 -10.28
C GLN A 8 5.29 -2.73 -10.70
N THR A 9 6.05 -3.75 -11.09
CA THR A 9 5.51 -5.07 -11.42
C THR A 9 6.13 -6.10 -10.50
N ILE A 10 5.29 -6.91 -9.84
CA ILE A 10 5.71 -7.88 -8.85
C ILE A 10 5.08 -9.24 -9.18
N GLU A 11 5.85 -10.32 -9.00
CA GLU A 11 5.36 -11.68 -9.09
C GLU A 11 5.28 -12.33 -7.72
N PHE A 12 4.17 -13.04 -7.48
CA PHE A 12 3.93 -13.82 -6.27
C PHE A 12 3.63 -15.27 -6.61
N LYS A 13 4.19 -16.21 -5.86
CA LYS A 13 3.87 -17.64 -5.95
C LYS A 13 2.58 -17.96 -5.18
N ALA A 14 1.50 -17.29 -5.55
CA ALA A 14 0.20 -17.42 -4.94
C ALA A 14 -0.88 -17.10 -5.97
N ARG A 15 -2.08 -17.62 -5.76
CA ARG A 15 -3.22 -17.39 -6.67
C ARG A 15 -3.63 -15.92 -6.67
N PRO A 16 -4.16 -15.40 -7.79
CA PRO A 16 -4.66 -14.02 -7.87
C PRO A 16 -5.64 -13.64 -6.77
N ARG A 17 -6.53 -14.56 -6.40
CA ARG A 17 -7.48 -14.36 -5.31
C ARG A 17 -6.80 -14.16 -3.96
N ALA A 18 -5.73 -14.91 -3.67
CA ALA A 18 -4.99 -14.76 -2.43
C ALA A 18 -4.29 -13.40 -2.34
N VAL A 19 -3.75 -12.90 -3.44
CA VAL A 19 -3.16 -11.56 -3.54
C VAL A 19 -4.24 -10.49 -3.30
N TYR A 20 -5.37 -10.61 -3.96
CA TYR A 20 -6.50 -9.70 -3.77
C TYR A 20 -6.98 -9.67 -2.31
N GLU A 21 -7.19 -10.83 -1.70
CA GLU A 21 -7.67 -10.94 -0.32
C GLU A 21 -6.67 -10.38 0.68
N LEU A 22 -5.37 -10.54 0.46
CA LEU A 22 -4.35 -9.95 1.33
C LEU A 22 -4.41 -8.41 1.32
N LEU A 23 -4.72 -7.83 0.17
CA LEU A 23 -4.88 -6.38 0.04
C LEU A 23 -6.21 -5.87 0.57
N MET A 24 -7.30 -6.65 0.49
CA MET A 24 -8.65 -6.19 0.79
C MET A 24 -9.24 -6.67 2.12
N ASP A 25 -8.75 -7.78 2.67
CA ASP A 25 -9.19 -8.25 3.98
C ASP A 25 -8.49 -7.45 5.08
N SER A 26 -9.29 -6.82 5.96
CA SER A 26 -8.77 -5.94 7.00
C SER A 26 -7.77 -6.62 7.94
N ARG A 27 -8.04 -7.83 8.35
CA ARG A 27 -7.18 -8.59 9.26
C ARG A 27 -5.87 -9.00 8.59
N ARG A 28 -5.96 -9.50 7.36
CA ARG A 28 -4.78 -9.92 6.59
C ARG A 28 -3.90 -8.73 6.23
N HIS A 29 -4.50 -7.63 5.79
CA HIS A 29 -3.78 -6.40 5.49
C HIS A 29 -3.08 -5.83 6.74
N GLY A 30 -3.76 -5.85 7.88
CA GLY A 30 -3.17 -5.43 9.15
C GLY A 30 -1.93 -6.23 9.55
N ALA A 31 -1.84 -7.50 9.17
CA ALA A 31 -0.66 -8.32 9.43
C ALA A 31 0.60 -7.83 8.70
N LEU A 32 0.46 -7.10 7.59
CA LEU A 32 1.59 -6.51 6.86
C LEU A 32 2.32 -5.46 7.69
N SER A 33 1.56 -4.62 8.37
CA SER A 33 2.09 -3.50 9.16
C SER A 33 2.23 -3.80 10.65
N GLY A 34 1.61 -4.88 11.13
CA GLY A 34 1.45 -5.17 12.55
C GLY A 34 0.53 -4.17 13.26
N THR A 35 -0.30 -3.44 12.51
CA THR A 35 -1.29 -2.49 13.02
C THR A 35 -2.67 -2.84 12.48
N ARG A 36 -3.69 -2.22 13.10
CA ARG A 36 -5.07 -2.44 12.66
C ARG A 36 -5.33 -1.76 11.31
N ALA A 37 -5.94 -2.49 10.40
CA ALA A 37 -6.50 -1.97 9.16
C ALA A 37 -8.03 -2.11 9.19
N ARG A 38 -8.71 -1.18 8.55
CA ARG A 38 -10.17 -1.21 8.34
C ARG A 38 -10.44 -0.92 6.89
N ILE A 39 -10.88 -1.92 6.14
CA ILE A 39 -11.06 -1.82 4.69
C ILE A 39 -12.48 -2.25 4.37
N SER A 40 -13.28 -1.34 3.82
CA SER A 40 -14.60 -1.69 3.29
C SER A 40 -14.45 -2.62 2.09
N GLY A 41 -15.30 -3.63 2.01
CA GLY A 41 -15.35 -4.55 0.86
C GLY A 41 -16.21 -4.04 -0.31
N ARG A 42 -16.63 -2.79 -0.30
CA ARG A 42 -17.55 -2.21 -1.31
C ARG A 42 -16.90 -1.07 -2.07
N ALA A 43 -17.26 -0.93 -3.34
CA ALA A 43 -16.97 0.27 -4.10
C ALA A 43 -17.59 1.50 -3.41
N GLY A 44 -16.87 2.61 -3.35
CA GLY A 44 -17.26 3.81 -2.61
C GLY A 44 -16.99 3.75 -1.10
N GLY A 45 -16.67 2.58 -0.55
CA GLY A 45 -16.37 2.43 0.87
C GLY A 45 -14.97 2.92 1.24
N ALA A 46 -14.82 3.36 2.50
CA ALA A 46 -13.58 3.90 3.03
C ALA A 46 -12.60 2.81 3.46
N PHE A 47 -11.32 3.14 3.47
CA PHE A 47 -10.29 2.34 4.12
C PHE A 47 -9.35 3.18 4.97
N SER A 48 -8.77 2.52 5.97
CA SER A 48 -7.70 3.04 6.82
C SER A 48 -6.71 1.91 7.10
N ALA A 49 -5.42 2.18 6.98
CA ALA A 49 -4.35 1.23 7.24
C ALA A 49 -3.15 1.92 7.89
N TRP A 50 -2.20 1.12 8.40
CA TRP A 50 -1.00 1.66 9.07
C TRP A 50 -1.33 2.60 10.22
N GLY A 51 -2.30 2.19 11.07
CA GLY A 51 -2.70 3.00 12.21
C GLY A 51 -3.30 4.36 11.85
N GLY A 52 -3.92 4.47 10.67
CA GLY A 52 -4.53 5.70 10.16
C GLY A 52 -3.58 6.57 9.32
N HIS A 53 -2.33 6.14 9.12
CA HIS A 53 -1.38 6.85 8.25
C HIS A 53 -1.85 6.86 6.79
N LEU A 54 -2.41 5.75 6.33
CA LEU A 54 -2.98 5.59 4.99
C LEU A 54 -4.49 5.60 5.08
N THR A 55 -5.14 6.42 4.25
CA THR A 55 -6.59 6.52 4.18
C THR A 55 -7.06 6.71 2.74
N GLY A 56 -8.30 6.38 2.49
CA GLY A 56 -8.88 6.61 1.17
C GLY A 56 -10.21 5.90 0.97
N TYR A 57 -10.53 5.68 -0.30
CA TYR A 57 -11.80 5.10 -0.74
C TYR A 57 -11.59 4.12 -1.88
N ASN A 58 -12.35 3.03 -1.87
CA ASN A 58 -12.41 2.11 -3.00
C ASN A 58 -13.18 2.77 -4.15
N LEU A 59 -12.62 2.75 -5.36
CA LEU A 59 -13.28 3.26 -6.57
C LEU A 59 -13.79 2.12 -7.44
N VAL A 60 -12.95 1.10 -7.67
CA VAL A 60 -13.31 -0.10 -8.45
C VAL A 60 -12.80 -1.32 -7.72
N LEU A 61 -13.66 -2.31 -7.55
CA LEU A 61 -13.31 -3.61 -6.98
C LEU A 61 -13.78 -4.72 -7.90
N GLN A 62 -12.83 -5.48 -8.43
CA GLN A 62 -13.07 -6.69 -9.18
C GLN A 62 -12.35 -7.84 -8.47
N PRO A 63 -13.06 -8.67 -7.67
CA PRO A 63 -12.44 -9.70 -6.85
C PRO A 63 -11.47 -10.59 -7.63
N GLY A 64 -10.27 -10.75 -7.08
CA GLY A 64 -9.19 -11.54 -7.69
C GLY A 64 -8.54 -10.90 -8.91
N ARG A 65 -8.95 -9.70 -9.32
CA ARG A 65 -8.48 -9.13 -10.59
C ARG A 65 -8.03 -7.68 -10.53
N LYS A 66 -8.75 -6.80 -9.86
CA LYS A 66 -8.44 -5.36 -9.87
C LYS A 66 -8.94 -4.63 -8.64
N ILE A 67 -8.10 -3.74 -8.14
CA ILE A 67 -8.45 -2.79 -7.10
C ILE A 67 -8.01 -1.40 -7.58
N VAL A 68 -8.93 -0.44 -7.55
CA VAL A 68 -8.62 0.97 -7.78
C VAL A 68 -9.07 1.76 -6.57
N GLN A 69 -8.17 2.58 -6.00
CA GLN A 69 -8.46 3.35 -4.80
C GLN A 69 -8.00 4.80 -4.95
N ALA A 70 -8.78 5.73 -4.42
CA ALA A 70 -8.28 7.04 -4.04
C ALA A 70 -7.51 6.88 -2.72
N TRP A 71 -6.25 7.31 -2.69
CA TRP A 71 -5.31 6.92 -1.64
C TRP A 71 -4.43 8.11 -1.25
N ARG A 72 -4.27 8.31 0.05
CA ARG A 72 -3.38 9.35 0.57
C ARG A 72 -2.66 8.88 1.83
N ALA A 73 -1.54 9.55 2.13
CA ALA A 73 -0.80 9.38 3.37
C ALA A 73 -0.84 10.66 4.22
N THR A 74 -0.62 10.53 5.52
CA THR A 74 -0.46 11.69 6.39
C THR A 74 0.70 12.56 5.93
N GLY A 75 0.57 13.88 6.08
CA GLY A 75 1.57 14.84 5.64
C GLY A 75 1.54 15.17 4.15
N TRP A 76 0.55 14.66 3.40
CA TRP A 76 0.27 15.14 2.04
C TRP A 76 -0.51 16.46 2.07
N TRP A 77 -0.53 17.16 0.95
CA TRP A 77 -1.35 18.37 0.81
C TRP A 77 -2.80 18.11 1.23
N PRO A 78 -3.47 19.07 1.87
CA PRO A 78 -4.87 18.89 2.27
C PRO A 78 -5.75 18.47 1.09
N ASN A 79 -6.62 17.49 1.33
CA ASN A 79 -7.57 16.97 0.33
C ASN A 79 -6.94 16.43 -0.98
N HIS A 80 -5.63 16.18 -0.98
CA HIS A 80 -4.96 15.59 -2.13
C HIS A 80 -4.95 14.07 -2.02
N TYR A 81 -5.43 13.42 -3.07
CA TYR A 81 -5.42 11.95 -3.23
C TYR A 81 -4.65 11.57 -4.48
N SER A 82 -3.90 10.50 -4.40
CA SER A 82 -3.43 9.77 -5.56
C SER A 82 -4.45 8.71 -5.97
N ILE A 83 -4.30 8.16 -7.16
CA ILE A 83 -5.04 6.96 -7.58
C ILE A 83 -4.06 5.81 -7.59
N VAL A 84 -4.36 4.76 -6.83
CA VAL A 84 -3.62 3.50 -6.88
C VAL A 84 -4.42 2.45 -7.64
N ILE A 85 -3.72 1.71 -8.48
CA ILE A 85 -4.30 0.65 -9.31
C ILE A 85 -3.50 -0.63 -9.07
N PHE A 86 -4.17 -1.65 -8.57
CA PHE A 86 -3.63 -3.00 -8.45
C PHE A 86 -4.26 -3.84 -9.57
N ASP A 87 -3.51 -4.09 -10.64
CA ASP A 87 -3.94 -4.96 -11.75
C ASP A 87 -3.36 -6.35 -11.52
N ILE A 88 -4.22 -7.30 -11.17
CA ILE A 88 -3.87 -8.65 -10.73
C ILE A 88 -4.15 -9.62 -11.86
N ARG A 89 -3.12 -10.31 -12.34
CA ARG A 89 -3.24 -11.26 -13.46
C ARG A 89 -2.64 -12.61 -13.11
N PRO A 90 -3.25 -13.71 -13.59
CA PRO A 90 -2.60 -15.02 -13.52
C PRO A 90 -1.25 -14.99 -14.23
N ALA A 91 -0.26 -15.65 -13.64
CA ALA A 91 1.06 -15.88 -14.24
C ALA A 91 1.39 -17.37 -14.18
N ARG A 92 2.45 -17.78 -14.90
CA ARG A 92 2.82 -19.20 -15.03
C ARG A 92 2.95 -19.93 -13.68
N ARG A 93 3.45 -19.24 -12.63
CA ARG A 93 3.66 -19.83 -11.30
C ARG A 93 2.92 -19.10 -10.18
N GLY A 94 1.83 -18.42 -10.51
CA GLY A 94 1.07 -17.70 -9.52
C GLY A 94 0.42 -16.44 -10.07
N THR A 95 0.88 -15.28 -9.64
CA THR A 95 0.27 -13.99 -9.95
C THR A 95 1.32 -12.97 -10.37
N ARG A 96 0.99 -12.18 -11.40
CA ARG A 96 1.69 -10.93 -11.73
C ARG A 96 0.78 -9.76 -11.32
N LEU A 97 1.31 -8.92 -10.46
CA LEU A 97 0.67 -7.68 -10.04
C LEU A 97 1.36 -6.51 -10.72
N LYS A 98 0.63 -5.76 -11.53
CA LYS A 98 1.06 -4.46 -12.03
C LYS A 98 0.44 -3.38 -11.15
N PHE A 99 1.29 -2.67 -10.45
CA PHE A 99 0.91 -1.57 -9.56
C PHE A 99 1.20 -0.24 -10.21
N THR A 100 0.24 0.69 -10.15
CA THR A 100 0.40 2.06 -10.62
C THR A 100 -0.14 3.02 -9.57
N GLN A 101 0.61 4.05 -9.25
CA GLN A 101 0.15 5.14 -8.38
C GLN A 101 0.34 6.46 -9.11
N ILE A 102 -0.77 7.14 -9.37
CA ILE A 102 -0.85 8.39 -10.13
C ILE A 102 -1.13 9.54 -9.17
N GLY A 103 -0.37 10.62 -9.25
CA GLY A 103 -0.63 11.82 -8.47
C GLY A 103 0.15 11.89 -7.15
N ILE A 104 1.36 11.31 -7.10
CA ILE A 104 2.23 11.39 -5.92
C ILE A 104 2.87 12.78 -5.85
N PRO A 105 2.83 13.47 -4.68
CA PRO A 105 3.61 14.69 -4.49
C PRO A 105 5.10 14.44 -4.77
N PRO A 106 5.79 15.31 -5.55
CA PRO A 106 7.14 15.01 -6.03
C PRO A 106 8.16 14.72 -4.93
N ASN A 107 8.09 15.44 -3.81
CA ASN A 107 8.96 15.25 -2.66
C ASN A 107 8.68 13.96 -1.87
N ARG A 108 7.63 13.23 -2.22
CA ARG A 108 7.24 11.95 -1.60
C ARG A 108 7.52 10.74 -2.50
N TYR A 109 7.89 10.96 -3.75
CA TYR A 109 8.04 9.89 -4.74
C TYR A 109 9.03 8.80 -4.33
N SER A 110 10.25 9.19 -3.97
CA SER A 110 11.29 8.21 -3.61
C SER A 110 10.93 7.40 -2.36
N GLY A 111 10.29 8.04 -1.38
CA GLY A 111 9.81 7.38 -0.17
C GLY A 111 8.69 6.38 -0.48
N HIS A 112 7.76 6.73 -1.35
CA HIS A 112 6.69 5.80 -1.76
C HIS A 112 7.23 4.67 -2.64
N TYR A 113 8.14 4.95 -3.56
CA TYR A 113 8.78 3.91 -4.38
C TYR A 113 9.41 2.82 -3.49
N ARG A 114 10.22 3.24 -2.53
CA ARG A 114 10.87 2.33 -1.58
C ARG A 114 9.87 1.69 -0.62
N GLY A 115 8.94 2.47 -0.11
CA GLY A 115 7.92 2.02 0.84
C GLY A 115 7.05 0.90 0.29
N TRP A 116 6.60 0.98 -0.96
CA TRP A 116 5.84 -0.10 -1.58
C TRP A 116 6.64 -1.41 -1.61
N ILE A 117 7.93 -1.35 -1.94
CA ILE A 117 8.79 -2.55 -1.96
C ILE A 117 8.99 -3.12 -0.55
N GLU A 118 9.42 -2.28 0.38
CA GLU A 118 9.87 -2.72 1.71
C GLU A 118 8.72 -3.06 2.67
N THR A 119 7.58 -2.39 2.53
CA THR A 119 6.48 -2.50 3.48
C THR A 119 5.21 -3.13 2.91
N TYR A 120 5.16 -3.36 1.61
CA TYR A 120 4.07 -4.08 0.94
C TYR A 120 4.56 -5.31 0.18
N TRP A 121 5.33 -5.15 -0.88
CA TRP A 121 5.66 -6.29 -1.73
C TRP A 121 6.50 -7.34 -1.02
N THR A 122 7.50 -6.95 -0.24
CA THR A 122 8.33 -7.89 0.51
C THR A 122 7.54 -8.65 1.58
N PRO A 123 6.82 -8.00 2.53
CA PRO A 123 6.02 -8.74 3.50
C PRO A 123 4.86 -9.52 2.86
N MET A 124 4.25 -9.02 1.78
CA MET A 124 3.22 -9.76 1.05
C MET A 124 3.77 -11.08 0.49
N ARG A 125 4.95 -11.02 -0.16
CA ARG A 125 5.59 -12.20 -0.70
C ARG A 125 5.89 -13.23 0.40
N GLU A 126 6.42 -12.78 1.52
CA GLU A 126 6.71 -13.64 2.65
C GLU A 126 5.45 -14.32 3.21
N ILE A 127 4.38 -13.56 3.44
CA ILE A 127 3.11 -14.11 3.92
C ILE A 127 2.52 -15.09 2.93
N LEU A 128 2.46 -14.74 1.65
CA LEU A 128 1.86 -15.57 0.61
C LEU A 128 2.65 -16.85 0.34
N GLU A 129 3.97 -16.82 0.47
CA GLU A 129 4.84 -17.94 0.13
C GLU A 129 5.25 -18.78 1.35
N THR A 130 5.29 -18.20 2.56
CA THR A 130 5.74 -18.89 3.78
C THR A 130 4.72 -18.87 4.93
N GLY A 131 3.67 -18.08 4.81
CA GLY A 131 2.63 -17.92 5.83
C GLY A 131 2.94 -16.91 6.92
N LYS A 132 4.14 -16.34 6.97
CA LYS A 132 4.54 -15.38 8.02
C LYS A 132 5.58 -14.38 7.53
N VAL A 133 5.61 -13.21 8.18
CA VAL A 133 6.63 -12.19 7.96
C VAL A 133 7.91 -12.54 8.72
N SER A 134 9.07 -12.44 8.07
CA SER A 134 10.38 -12.69 8.69
C SER A 134 10.70 -11.67 9.79
N ALA A 135 11.60 -12.03 10.70
CA ALA A 135 12.06 -11.15 11.77
C ALA A 135 12.71 -9.86 11.21
N LEU A 136 13.48 -9.96 10.14
CA LEU A 136 14.11 -8.83 9.47
C LEU A 136 13.07 -7.85 8.90
N THR A 137 12.10 -8.37 8.15
CA THR A 137 11.01 -7.57 7.56
C THR A 137 10.17 -6.93 8.68
N ARG A 138 9.87 -7.67 9.73
CA ARG A 138 9.11 -7.15 10.88
C ARG A 138 9.85 -6.00 11.58
N ALA A 139 11.16 -6.10 11.74
CA ALA A 139 11.97 -5.04 12.32
C ALA A 139 11.96 -3.78 11.44
N ARG A 140 12.07 -3.95 10.12
CA ARG A 140 12.01 -2.85 9.15
C ARG A 140 10.66 -2.13 9.17
N VAL A 141 9.57 -2.88 9.18
CA VAL A 141 8.21 -2.33 9.27
C VAL A 141 8.00 -1.58 10.59
N ARG A 142 8.52 -2.09 11.70
CA ARG A 142 8.48 -1.39 12.99
C ARG A 142 9.21 -0.05 12.96
N ALA A 143 10.38 0.01 12.32
CA ALA A 143 11.15 1.23 12.17
C ALA A 143 10.38 2.28 11.36
N ASP A 144 9.70 1.87 10.28
CA ASP A 144 8.86 2.76 9.49
C ASP A 144 7.66 3.29 10.26
N ARG A 145 6.99 2.44 11.06
CA ARG A 145 5.91 2.89 11.96
C ARG A 145 6.39 3.92 12.98
N ALA A 146 7.57 3.73 13.53
CA ALA A 146 8.15 4.67 14.50
C ALA A 146 8.43 6.03 13.85
N ARG A 147 8.94 6.06 12.61
CA ARG A 147 9.14 7.29 11.83
C ARG A 147 7.83 8.02 11.56
N ILE A 148 6.78 7.30 11.21
CA ILE A 148 5.44 7.85 10.98
C ILE A 148 4.90 8.50 12.26
N ARG A 149 4.97 7.81 13.40
CA ARG A 149 4.49 8.32 14.70
C ARG A 149 5.25 9.54 15.18
N SER A 150 6.56 9.62 14.94
CA SER A 150 7.38 10.77 15.35
C SER A 150 7.11 12.05 14.57
N GLY A 151 6.21 12.00 13.55
CA GLY A 151 5.85 13.17 12.74
C GLY A 151 6.99 13.62 11.81
N HIS A 152 7.94 12.76 11.51
CA HIS A 152 9.05 13.05 10.59
C HIS A 152 8.54 13.53 9.21
N PHE A 153 7.35 13.09 8.82
CA PHE A 153 6.68 13.51 7.59
C PHE A 153 6.00 14.88 7.68
N ARG A 154 5.68 15.36 8.89
CA ARG A 154 5.04 16.68 9.07
C ARG A 154 6.03 17.84 8.96
N ARG A 155 7.28 17.65 9.37
CA ARG A 155 8.29 18.73 9.39
C ARG A 155 8.87 19.11 8.04
N LYS A 156 8.76 18.21 7.03
CA LYS A 156 9.27 18.51 5.68
C LYS A 156 8.35 19.42 4.86
N LEU A 157 7.07 19.49 5.18
CA LEU A 157 6.12 20.35 4.48
C LEU A 157 6.17 21.82 4.92
N SER A 158 6.62 22.08 6.15
CA SER A 158 6.72 23.45 6.67
C SER A 158 8.00 24.19 6.25
N ARG A 159 8.91 23.53 5.53
CA ARG A 159 10.16 24.13 5.04
C ARG A 159 10.15 24.46 3.54
N ASP A 160 9.16 23.96 2.80
CA ASP A 160 9.06 24.14 1.36
C ASP A 160 7.82 24.98 0.96
N SER A 161 7.28 25.76 1.90
CA SER A 161 6.19 26.73 1.63
C SER A 161 6.72 28.17 1.61
#